data_e6b8050fab2dfb5515f82e8683500325
#
_entry.id   e6b8050fab2dfb5515f82e8683500325
#
_cell.length_a   1.000
_cell.length_b   1.000
_cell.length_c   1.000
_cell.angle_alpha   90.00
_cell.angle_beta   90.00
_cell.angle_gamma   90.00
#
_symmetry.space_group_name_H-M   'P 1'
#
loop_
_entity.id
_entity.type
_entity.pdbx_description
1 polymer ?
#
loop_
_entity_poly.entity_id
_entity_poly.type
_entity_poly.pdbx_seq_one_letter_code
_entity_poly.pdbx_strand_id
1 'polypeptide(L)'
;MKTSSLRGRGGAGFPTGLKWSFMPRQFPGQKYLVCNTDEGEPGTFKDRDIIRYNPHALIEGMAIGAYAMGITVGYNYIHGEIWADYDRFEEAIDEARAAGMLGDRILGTDFSFSAARIPWLRRLHLRRRDCPVGVTGRQKKGQPRFKPPFPASFGLYGKPTTINNTETFAAVPFVLNMGGEKYAALGKPNNGGTKIFFDVGRRCQARQL
;
A
#
# COMPACT_ATOMS: atom_id res chain seq x y z
N MET A 1 9.93 -11.64 -1.57
CA MET A 1 9.76 -10.41 -0.75
C MET A 1 10.82 -10.26 0.33
N LYS A 2 11.10 -11.24 1.20
CA LYS A 2 12.18 -11.10 2.21
C LYS A 2 13.55 -10.92 1.56
N THR A 3 13.91 -11.76 0.60
CA THR A 3 15.17 -11.72 -0.17
C THR A 3 15.38 -10.39 -0.91
N SER A 4 14.29 -9.72 -1.35
CA SER A 4 14.38 -8.46 -2.10
C SER A 4 14.85 -7.27 -1.28
N SER A 5 14.90 -7.39 0.05
CA SER A 5 15.21 -6.29 0.97
C SER A 5 14.37 -5.02 0.73
N LEU A 6 13.17 -5.18 0.12
CA LEU A 6 12.25 -4.07 -0.09
C LEU A 6 11.80 -3.50 1.26
N ARG A 7 12.11 -2.22 1.47
CA ARG A 7 11.65 -1.47 2.63
C ARG A 7 10.42 -0.62 2.29
N GLY A 8 9.58 -0.38 3.29
CA GLY A 8 8.42 0.50 3.15
C GLY A 8 8.80 1.89 2.65
N ARG A 9 8.07 2.40 1.65
CA ARG A 9 8.29 3.69 0.98
C ARG A 9 7.46 4.83 1.59
N GLY A 10 6.72 4.57 2.65
CA GLY A 10 5.94 5.59 3.38
C GLY A 10 6.70 6.33 4.49
N GLY A 11 8.02 6.37 4.44
CA GLY A 11 8.90 7.10 5.34
C GLY A 11 9.56 6.26 6.44
N ALA A 12 8.88 5.29 7.06
CA ALA A 12 9.44 4.51 8.18
C ALA A 12 10.48 3.46 7.76
N GLY A 13 10.54 3.08 6.49
CA GLY A 13 11.54 2.15 5.96
C GLY A 13 11.51 0.74 6.57
N PHE A 14 10.40 0.30 7.14
CA PHE A 14 10.32 -1.03 7.75
C PHE A 14 10.36 -2.13 6.67
N PRO A 15 11.09 -3.25 6.86
CA PRO A 15 11.20 -4.31 5.86
C PRO A 15 9.83 -4.92 5.52
N THR A 16 9.44 -4.83 4.24
CA THR A 16 8.09 -5.21 3.79
C THR A 16 7.81 -6.69 3.97
N GLY A 17 8.75 -7.55 3.57
CA GLY A 17 8.59 -9.00 3.70
C GLY A 17 8.50 -9.47 5.15
N LEU A 18 9.20 -8.80 6.08
CA LEU A 18 9.07 -9.05 7.52
C LEU A 18 7.71 -8.59 8.03
N LYS A 19 7.26 -7.41 7.62
CA LYS A 19 5.95 -6.89 8.01
C LYS A 19 4.80 -7.82 7.61
N TRP A 20 4.85 -8.36 6.40
CA TRP A 20 3.84 -9.31 5.93
C TRP A 20 3.86 -10.63 6.72
N SER A 21 5.01 -11.05 7.22
CA SER A 21 5.10 -12.27 8.04
C SER A 21 4.47 -12.14 9.43
N PHE A 22 4.15 -10.94 9.89
CA PHE A 22 3.40 -10.73 11.14
C PHE A 22 1.90 -10.98 11.00
N MET A 23 1.40 -11.07 9.77
CA MET A 23 0.00 -11.42 9.56
C MET A 23 -0.25 -12.88 9.95
N PRO A 24 -1.29 -13.16 10.75
CA PRO A 24 -1.59 -14.54 11.14
C PRO A 24 -1.95 -15.35 9.89
N ARG A 25 -1.28 -16.49 9.70
CA ARG A 25 -1.55 -17.39 8.58
C ARG A 25 -2.95 -18.00 8.69
N GLN A 26 -3.28 -18.50 9.87
CA GLN A 26 -4.61 -19.04 10.19
C GLN A 26 -5.34 -18.02 11.07
N PHE A 27 -6.47 -17.57 10.60
CA PHE A 27 -7.36 -16.68 11.33
C PHE A 27 -8.80 -16.97 10.91
N PRO A 28 -9.70 -17.31 11.88
CA PRO A 28 -11.08 -17.69 11.58
C PRO A 28 -11.94 -16.47 11.27
N GLY A 29 -11.59 -15.72 10.25
CA GLY A 29 -12.36 -14.53 9.89
C GLY A 29 -11.65 -13.64 8.89
N GLN A 30 -12.25 -12.49 8.62
CA GLN A 30 -11.74 -11.54 7.65
C GLN A 30 -10.43 -10.91 8.11
N LYS A 31 -9.45 -10.88 7.21
CA LYS A 31 -8.23 -10.07 7.29
C LYS A 31 -8.29 -8.95 6.27
N TYR A 32 -7.64 -7.83 6.56
CA TYR A 32 -7.69 -6.65 5.69
C TYR A 32 -6.30 -6.21 5.22
N LEU A 33 -6.27 -5.72 3.99
CA LEU A 33 -5.14 -5.01 3.42
C LEU A 33 -5.53 -3.54 3.26
N VAL A 34 -4.67 -2.63 3.70
CA VAL A 34 -4.85 -1.19 3.49
C VAL A 34 -3.65 -0.64 2.74
N CYS A 35 -3.89 -0.10 1.57
CA CYS A 35 -2.95 0.75 0.87
C CYS A 35 -3.11 2.18 1.41
N ASN A 36 -2.01 2.79 1.80
CA ASN A 36 -1.99 4.17 2.26
C ASN A 36 -1.47 5.08 1.16
N THR A 37 -2.38 5.82 0.54
CA THR A 37 -2.14 6.86 -0.45
C THR A 37 -2.41 8.27 0.12
N ASP A 38 -2.41 8.40 1.44
CA ASP A 38 -2.54 9.71 2.10
C ASP A 38 -1.17 10.39 2.15
N GLU A 39 -0.87 11.17 1.12
CA GLU A 39 0.37 11.93 0.97
C GLU A 39 0.24 13.33 1.55
N GLY A 40 0.23 13.42 2.88
CA GLY A 40 0.06 14.70 3.58
C GLY A 40 1.34 15.52 3.78
N GLU A 41 2.50 15.06 3.33
CA GLU A 41 3.77 15.79 3.49
C GLU A 41 3.93 16.81 2.36
N PRO A 42 4.17 18.09 2.66
CA PRO A 42 4.38 19.12 1.64
C PRO A 42 5.52 18.76 0.67
N GLY A 43 5.26 18.91 -0.63
CA GLY A 43 6.25 18.60 -1.67
C GLY A 43 6.37 17.11 -2.04
N THR A 44 5.61 16.22 -1.40
CA THR A 44 5.56 14.80 -1.76
C THR A 44 4.33 14.51 -2.61
N PHE A 45 4.51 13.95 -3.80
CA PHE A 45 3.42 13.62 -4.73
C PHE A 45 3.66 12.32 -5.56
N LYS A 46 4.56 11.46 -5.10
CA LYS A 46 4.92 10.20 -5.77
C LYS A 46 3.80 9.17 -5.84
N ASP A 47 3.01 9.07 -4.77
CA ASP A 47 1.93 8.09 -4.67
C ASP A 47 0.77 8.49 -5.60
N ARG A 48 0.49 9.78 -5.71
CA ARG A 48 -0.43 10.35 -6.68
C ARG A 48 0.01 10.04 -8.12
N ASP A 49 1.27 10.25 -8.44
CA ASP A 49 1.79 9.99 -9.79
C ASP A 49 1.76 8.50 -10.15
N ILE A 50 1.98 7.61 -9.18
CA ILE A 50 1.81 6.17 -9.40
C ILE A 50 0.37 5.85 -9.80
N ILE A 51 -0.62 6.40 -9.10
CA ILE A 51 -2.04 6.18 -9.44
C ILE A 51 -2.36 6.76 -10.81
N ARG A 52 -1.87 7.95 -11.12
CA ARG A 52 -2.13 8.65 -12.38
C ARG A 52 -1.60 7.89 -13.59
N TYR A 53 -0.39 7.39 -13.51
CA TYR A 53 0.32 6.84 -14.67
C TYR A 53 0.37 5.32 -14.71
N ASN A 54 0.28 4.64 -13.56
CA ASN A 54 0.33 3.17 -13.50
C ASN A 54 -0.49 2.60 -12.33
N PRO A 55 -1.82 2.83 -12.30
CA PRO A 55 -2.69 2.32 -11.24
C PRO A 55 -2.74 0.78 -11.20
N HIS A 56 -2.58 0.12 -12.36
CA HIS A 56 -2.61 -1.34 -12.44
C HIS A 56 -1.46 -2.00 -11.69
N ALA A 57 -0.24 -1.42 -11.71
CA ALA A 57 0.87 -1.95 -10.90
C ALA A 57 0.56 -1.90 -9.40
N LEU A 58 -0.19 -0.89 -8.95
CA LEU A 58 -0.65 -0.82 -7.57
C LEU A 58 -1.68 -1.91 -7.27
N ILE A 59 -2.69 -2.09 -8.13
CA ILE A 59 -3.74 -3.11 -7.98
C ILE A 59 -3.12 -4.50 -7.95
N GLU A 60 -2.23 -4.80 -8.88
CA GLU A 60 -1.49 -6.06 -8.95
C GLU A 60 -0.67 -6.29 -7.67
N GLY A 61 0.07 -5.30 -7.22
CA GLY A 61 0.85 -5.39 -5.98
C GLY A 61 -0.02 -5.60 -4.74
N MET A 62 -1.20 -5.01 -4.68
CA MET A 62 -2.18 -5.27 -3.63
C MET A 62 -2.70 -6.70 -3.69
N ALA A 63 -3.06 -7.20 -4.87
CA ALA A 63 -3.55 -8.57 -5.06
C ALA A 63 -2.48 -9.61 -4.69
N ILE A 64 -1.24 -9.42 -5.12
CA ILE A 64 -0.10 -10.29 -4.75
C ILE A 64 0.11 -10.27 -3.23
N GLY A 65 0.09 -9.10 -2.61
CA GLY A 65 0.20 -8.96 -1.16
C GLY A 65 -0.93 -9.66 -0.42
N ALA A 66 -2.15 -9.52 -0.92
CA ALA A 66 -3.33 -10.17 -0.39
C ALA A 66 -3.23 -11.69 -0.48
N TYR A 67 -2.83 -12.22 -1.62
CA TYR A 67 -2.57 -13.65 -1.82
C TYR A 67 -1.54 -14.18 -0.83
N ALA A 68 -0.39 -13.52 -0.71
CA ALA A 68 0.70 -13.94 0.18
C ALA A 68 0.31 -13.98 1.67
N MET A 69 -0.66 -13.17 2.07
CA MET A 69 -1.12 -13.06 3.47
C MET A 69 -2.49 -13.73 3.71
N GLY A 70 -3.12 -14.30 2.67
CA GLY A 70 -4.45 -14.89 2.76
C GLY A 70 -5.53 -13.85 3.09
N ILE A 71 -5.51 -12.71 2.43
CA ILE A 71 -6.44 -11.59 2.60
C ILE A 71 -7.36 -11.56 1.38
N THR A 72 -8.65 -11.35 1.60
CA THR A 72 -9.66 -11.29 0.51
C THR A 72 -10.24 -9.89 0.29
N VAL A 73 -9.99 -8.96 1.21
CA VAL A 73 -10.49 -7.58 1.11
C VAL A 73 -9.38 -6.57 1.30
N GLY A 74 -9.23 -5.68 0.34
CA GLY A 74 -8.29 -4.58 0.36
C GLY A 74 -8.97 -3.23 0.22
N TYR A 75 -8.38 -2.22 0.84
CA TYR A 75 -8.81 -0.84 0.72
C TYR A 75 -7.64 0.06 0.32
N ASN A 76 -7.90 0.99 -0.59
CA ASN A 76 -6.98 2.09 -0.85
C ASN A 76 -7.50 3.36 -0.16
N TYR A 77 -6.72 3.88 0.79
CA TYR A 77 -6.99 5.11 1.50
C TYR A 77 -6.32 6.26 0.77
N ILE A 78 -7.11 7.04 0.01
CA ILE A 78 -6.64 8.08 -0.88
C ILE A 78 -6.90 9.46 -0.25
N HIS A 79 -5.94 10.37 -0.39
CA HIS A 79 -6.06 11.76 0.07
C HIS A 79 -7.21 12.48 -0.65
N GLY A 80 -8.07 13.15 0.11
CA GLY A 80 -9.32 13.72 -0.40
C GLY A 80 -9.19 14.94 -1.32
N GLU A 81 -7.98 15.41 -1.59
CA GLU A 81 -7.73 16.54 -2.47
C GLU A 81 -7.39 16.13 -3.91
N ILE A 82 -7.17 14.84 -4.16
CA ILE A 82 -6.75 14.32 -5.46
C ILE A 82 -7.86 13.54 -6.17
N TRP A 83 -8.96 14.20 -6.47
CA TRP A 83 -10.16 13.57 -7.06
C TRP A 83 -9.91 12.94 -8.43
N ALA A 84 -9.15 13.58 -9.31
CA ALA A 84 -8.86 13.03 -10.63
C ALA A 84 -8.07 11.70 -10.55
N ASP A 85 -7.14 11.59 -9.62
CA ASP A 85 -6.37 10.36 -9.41
C ASP A 85 -7.23 9.29 -8.72
N TYR A 86 -8.20 9.71 -7.92
CA TYR A 86 -9.20 8.85 -7.34
C TYR A 86 -10.10 8.22 -8.41
N ASP A 87 -10.63 9.00 -9.34
CA ASP A 87 -11.46 8.50 -10.44
C ASP A 87 -10.64 7.58 -11.36
N ARG A 88 -9.38 7.93 -11.63
CA ARG A 88 -8.46 7.07 -12.40
C ARG A 88 -8.21 5.70 -11.74
N PHE A 89 -8.12 5.66 -10.42
CA PHE A 89 -7.98 4.40 -9.69
C PHE A 89 -9.24 3.53 -9.74
N GLU A 90 -10.43 4.14 -9.75
CA GLU A 90 -11.69 3.41 -9.92
C GLU A 90 -11.81 2.80 -11.32
N GLU A 91 -11.51 3.61 -12.36
CA GLU A 91 -11.47 3.09 -13.73
C GLU A 91 -10.57 1.86 -13.83
N ALA A 92 -9.36 1.94 -13.26
CA ALA A 92 -8.43 0.82 -13.26
C ALA A 92 -8.92 -0.41 -12.46
N ILE A 93 -9.65 -0.21 -11.36
CA ILE A 93 -10.32 -1.29 -10.63
C ILE A 93 -11.36 -1.96 -11.51
N ASP A 94 -12.18 -1.19 -12.21
CA ASP A 94 -13.24 -1.73 -13.07
C ASP A 94 -12.64 -2.45 -14.29
N GLU A 95 -11.58 -1.91 -14.90
CA GLU A 95 -10.80 -2.57 -15.94
C GLU A 95 -10.23 -3.91 -15.45
N ALA A 96 -9.64 -3.93 -14.25
CA ALA A 96 -9.07 -5.16 -13.66
C ALA A 96 -10.15 -6.21 -13.34
N ARG A 97 -11.33 -5.78 -12.91
CA ARG A 97 -12.49 -6.67 -12.69
C ARG A 97 -13.00 -7.25 -14.02
N ALA A 98 -13.17 -6.41 -15.03
CA ALA A 98 -13.62 -6.86 -16.35
C ALA A 98 -12.65 -7.86 -16.98
N ALA A 99 -11.34 -7.70 -16.73
CA ALA A 99 -10.30 -8.62 -17.17
C ALA A 99 -10.15 -9.89 -16.32
N GLY A 100 -10.96 -10.09 -15.26
CA GLY A 100 -10.85 -11.23 -14.34
C GLY A 100 -9.59 -11.24 -13.47
N MET A 101 -8.92 -10.09 -13.36
CA MET A 101 -7.70 -9.92 -12.56
C MET A 101 -8.01 -9.46 -11.13
N LEU A 102 -9.27 -9.12 -10.86
CA LEU A 102 -9.76 -8.68 -9.56
C LEU A 102 -11.18 -9.20 -9.35
N GLY A 103 -11.57 -9.50 -8.11
CA GLY A 103 -12.89 -10.02 -7.75
C GLY A 103 -12.84 -11.47 -7.34
N ASP A 104 -13.83 -12.24 -7.78
CA ASP A 104 -13.95 -13.66 -7.46
C ASP A 104 -13.14 -14.54 -8.40
N ARG A 105 -12.49 -15.58 -7.86
CA ARG A 105 -11.77 -16.60 -8.62
C ARG A 105 -10.78 -16.00 -9.64
N ILE A 106 -9.91 -15.14 -9.20
CA ILE A 106 -8.94 -14.44 -10.03
C ILE A 106 -8.17 -15.44 -10.90
N LEU A 107 -8.10 -15.19 -12.21
CA LEU A 107 -7.48 -16.06 -13.21
C LEU A 107 -7.98 -17.52 -13.16
N GLY A 108 -9.21 -17.77 -12.73
CA GLY A 108 -9.80 -19.09 -12.61
C GLY A 108 -9.30 -19.91 -11.41
N THR A 109 -8.55 -19.31 -10.50
CA THR A 109 -8.05 -19.96 -9.28
C THR A 109 -9.07 -19.88 -8.14
N ASP A 110 -8.78 -20.52 -7.00
CA ASP A 110 -9.60 -20.41 -5.78
C ASP A 110 -9.37 -19.10 -5.01
N PHE A 111 -8.51 -18.23 -5.50
CA PHE A 111 -8.22 -16.96 -4.87
C PHE A 111 -9.19 -15.87 -5.31
N SER A 112 -9.78 -15.21 -4.32
CA SER A 112 -10.67 -14.06 -4.54
C SER A 112 -10.12 -12.85 -3.77
N PHE A 113 -10.11 -11.69 -4.40
CA PHE A 113 -9.68 -10.45 -3.78
C PHE A 113 -10.50 -9.28 -4.28
N SER A 114 -11.19 -8.61 -3.37
CA SER A 114 -11.94 -7.40 -3.66
C SER A 114 -11.13 -6.19 -3.19
N ALA A 115 -10.77 -5.33 -4.12
CA ALA A 115 -10.24 -4.02 -3.82
C ALA A 115 -11.37 -2.99 -3.86
N ALA A 116 -11.42 -2.14 -2.84
CA ALA A 116 -12.33 -1.02 -2.79
C ALA A 116 -11.58 0.22 -2.30
N ARG A 117 -12.08 1.38 -2.67
CA ARG A 117 -11.58 2.65 -2.16
C ARG A 117 -12.30 3.04 -0.88
N ILE A 118 -11.63 3.76 0.00
CA ILE A 118 -12.27 4.54 1.04
C ILE A 118 -11.95 6.00 0.75
N PRO A 119 -12.93 6.81 0.29
CA PRO A 119 -12.71 8.23 0.12
C PRO A 119 -12.47 8.85 1.49
N TRP A 120 -11.48 9.71 1.56
CA TRP A 120 -11.24 10.53 2.72
C TRP A 120 -12.45 11.47 2.92
N LEU A 121 -13.26 11.19 3.91
CA LEU A 121 -14.38 12.05 4.28
C LEU A 121 -13.86 13.39 4.79
N ARG A 122 -14.24 14.44 4.16
CA ARG A 122 -13.97 15.88 4.17
C ARG A 122 -13.73 16.56 5.53
N ARG A 123 -13.49 15.84 6.66
CA ARG A 123 -13.51 16.46 7.99
C ARG A 123 -12.47 16.00 9.01
N LEU A 124 -11.42 15.29 8.63
CA LEU A 124 -10.43 14.84 9.61
C LEU A 124 -9.01 15.13 9.13
N HIS A 125 -8.52 16.31 9.48
CA HIS A 125 -7.08 16.59 9.57
C HIS A 125 -6.44 15.67 10.62
N LEU A 126 -6.09 14.47 10.24
CA LEU A 126 -5.37 13.54 11.10
C LEU A 126 -3.98 13.33 10.57
N ARG A 127 -3.10 14.17 11.06
CA ARG A 127 -1.65 14.22 10.82
C ARG A 127 -0.88 13.01 11.37
N ARG A 128 -1.36 11.77 11.29
CA ARG A 128 -0.54 10.65 11.78
C ARG A 128 -0.67 9.38 10.95
N ARG A 129 0.47 8.72 10.73
CA ARG A 129 0.72 7.50 9.95
C ARG A 129 -0.15 6.27 10.31
N ASP A 130 -0.90 6.33 11.40
CA ASP A 130 -1.72 5.22 11.89
C ASP A 130 -3.22 5.47 11.71
N CYS A 131 -3.58 6.56 11.05
CA CYS A 131 -4.94 7.06 10.95
C CYS A 131 -5.91 6.22 10.11
N PRO A 132 -5.52 5.60 8.96
CA PRO A 132 -6.48 4.85 8.14
C PRO A 132 -7.24 3.79 8.93
N VAL A 133 -6.56 3.11 9.87
CA VAL A 133 -7.18 2.06 10.71
C VAL A 133 -8.10 2.63 11.78
N GLY A 134 -7.76 3.80 12.34
CA GLY A 134 -8.58 4.46 13.36
C GLY A 134 -9.82 5.16 12.80
N VAL A 135 -9.72 5.72 11.59
CA VAL A 135 -10.83 6.46 10.94
C VAL A 135 -11.92 5.52 10.42
N THR A 136 -11.55 4.39 9.88
CA THR A 136 -12.50 3.43 9.30
C THR A 136 -13.05 2.43 10.32
N GLY A 137 -12.42 2.33 11.50
CA GLY A 137 -12.95 1.54 12.61
C GLY A 137 -14.02 2.31 13.39
N ARG A 138 -14.94 1.60 14.08
CA ARG A 138 -15.99 2.18 14.97
C ARG A 138 -15.44 2.89 16.22
N GLN A 139 -14.18 3.30 16.23
CA GLN A 139 -13.58 4.03 17.36
C GLN A 139 -13.85 5.53 17.25
N LYS A 140 -13.70 6.25 18.36
CA LYS A 140 -13.90 7.70 18.42
C LYS A 140 -13.11 8.37 17.29
N LYS A 141 -13.81 9.07 16.42
CA LYS A 141 -13.23 9.74 15.22
C LYS A 141 -12.06 10.60 15.63
N GLY A 142 -10.93 10.40 14.96
CA GLY A 142 -9.79 11.28 15.10
C GLY A 142 -8.81 11.01 16.23
N GLN A 143 -8.98 9.95 17.01
CA GLN A 143 -8.03 9.64 18.07
C GLN A 143 -6.94 8.65 17.58
N PRO A 144 -5.66 8.96 17.81
CA PRO A 144 -4.57 8.02 17.57
C PRO A 144 -4.75 6.79 18.46
N ARG A 145 -4.43 5.63 17.88
CA ARG A 145 -4.46 4.37 18.63
C ARG A 145 -3.12 4.12 19.30
N PHE A 146 -3.14 3.76 20.58
CA PHE A 146 -1.93 3.29 21.26
C PHE A 146 -1.47 1.94 20.69
N LYS A 147 -0.17 1.73 20.64
CA LYS A 147 0.46 0.47 20.30
C LYS A 147 1.25 -0.03 21.52
N PRO A 148 1.23 -1.32 21.86
CA PRO A 148 0.38 -2.39 21.30
C PRO A 148 -1.12 -2.21 21.63
N PRO A 149 -2.03 -2.92 20.90
CA PRO A 149 -1.78 -3.90 19.84
C PRO A 149 -1.41 -3.29 18.49
N PHE A 150 -0.59 -4.02 17.72
CA PHE A 150 -0.25 -3.63 16.36
C PHE A 150 -1.38 -3.98 15.37
N PRO A 151 -1.50 -3.27 14.23
CA PRO A 151 -2.55 -3.53 13.24
C PRO A 151 -2.58 -4.97 12.72
N ALA A 152 -1.43 -5.64 12.64
CA ALA A 152 -1.36 -7.04 12.22
C ALA A 152 -2.13 -8.00 13.14
N SER A 153 -2.31 -7.63 14.40
CA SER A 153 -3.10 -8.41 15.37
C SER A 153 -4.51 -7.83 15.52
N PHE A 154 -4.63 -6.50 15.60
CA PHE A 154 -5.89 -5.82 15.86
C PHE A 154 -5.93 -4.47 15.13
N GLY A 155 -6.42 -4.46 13.89
CA GLY A 155 -6.47 -3.31 13.01
C GLY A 155 -7.89 -2.85 12.67
N LEU A 156 -8.19 -2.77 11.39
CA LEU A 156 -9.48 -2.35 10.86
C LEU A 156 -10.60 -3.25 11.37
N TYR A 157 -11.65 -2.66 11.92
CA TYR A 157 -12.78 -3.38 12.57
C TYR A 157 -12.35 -4.40 13.63
N GLY A 158 -11.19 -4.19 14.27
CA GLY A 158 -10.66 -5.12 15.27
C GLY A 158 -10.07 -6.42 14.67
N LYS A 159 -9.86 -6.46 13.38
CA LYS A 159 -9.35 -7.63 12.63
C LYS A 159 -7.89 -7.43 12.22
N PRO A 160 -7.13 -8.52 11.97
CA PRO A 160 -5.78 -8.42 11.46
C PRO A 160 -5.72 -7.60 10.17
N THR A 161 -4.84 -6.59 10.16
CA THR A 161 -4.74 -5.64 9.05
C THR A 161 -3.28 -5.35 8.73
N THR A 162 -2.90 -5.48 7.46
CA THR A 162 -1.62 -4.96 6.97
C THR A 162 -1.83 -3.60 6.34
N ILE A 163 -0.88 -2.68 6.55
CA ILE A 163 -0.91 -1.34 5.95
C ILE A 163 0.41 -1.10 5.25
N ASN A 164 0.40 -0.81 3.96
CA ASN A 164 1.59 -0.42 3.23
C ASN A 164 1.31 0.82 2.38
N ASN A 165 2.37 1.58 2.11
CA ASN A 165 2.31 2.73 1.22
C ASN A 165 2.13 2.29 -0.24
N THR A 166 1.59 3.16 -1.08
CA THR A 166 1.33 2.97 -2.50
C THR A 166 2.57 2.52 -3.27
N GLU A 167 3.67 3.25 -3.19
CA GLU A 167 4.93 2.89 -3.87
C GLU A 167 5.45 1.52 -3.41
N THR A 168 5.21 1.15 -2.16
CA THR A 168 5.60 -0.18 -1.66
C THR A 168 4.84 -1.28 -2.37
N PHE A 169 3.52 -1.16 -2.52
CA PHE A 169 2.73 -2.15 -3.25
C PHE A 169 3.04 -2.13 -4.74
N ALA A 170 3.14 -0.97 -5.36
CA ALA A 170 3.46 -0.84 -6.78
C ALA A 170 4.84 -1.44 -7.15
N ALA A 171 5.77 -1.51 -6.20
CA ALA A 171 7.06 -2.18 -6.41
C ALA A 171 6.98 -3.71 -6.38
N VAL A 172 5.92 -4.31 -5.81
CA VAL A 172 5.81 -5.76 -5.61
C VAL A 172 5.85 -6.57 -6.91
N PRO A 173 5.09 -6.19 -7.98
CA PRO A 173 5.16 -6.90 -9.27
C PRO A 173 6.58 -6.93 -9.85
N PHE A 174 7.30 -5.81 -9.77
CA PHE A 174 8.68 -5.73 -10.25
C PHE A 174 9.63 -6.64 -9.45
N VAL A 175 9.43 -6.74 -8.13
CA VAL A 175 10.19 -7.65 -7.28
C VAL A 175 9.99 -9.10 -7.70
N LEU A 176 8.77 -9.50 -8.05
CA LEU A 176 8.47 -10.87 -8.47
C LEU A 176 9.00 -11.16 -9.87
N ASN A 177 8.79 -10.25 -10.82
CA ASN A 177 9.24 -10.40 -12.21
C ASN A 177 10.75 -10.46 -12.33
N MET A 178 11.47 -9.62 -11.58
CA MET A 178 12.93 -9.54 -11.61
C MET A 178 13.59 -10.64 -10.76
N GLY A 179 12.91 -11.11 -9.74
CA GLY A 179 13.46 -11.93 -8.68
C GLY A 179 14.06 -11.12 -7.53
N GLY A 180 13.91 -11.63 -6.31
CA GLY A 180 14.26 -10.88 -5.09
C GLY A 180 15.73 -10.48 -5.00
N GLU A 181 16.66 -11.34 -5.43
CA GLU A 181 18.10 -11.06 -5.39
C GLU A 181 18.51 -9.96 -6.37
N LYS A 182 18.03 -10.07 -7.61
CA LYS A 182 18.29 -9.04 -8.64
C LYS A 182 17.72 -7.69 -8.23
N TYR A 183 16.51 -7.68 -7.66
CA TYR A 183 15.92 -6.44 -7.15
C TYR A 183 16.73 -5.86 -5.98
N ALA A 184 17.23 -6.69 -5.08
CA ALA A 184 18.09 -6.23 -3.98
C ALA A 184 19.38 -5.58 -4.48
N ALA A 185 19.94 -6.11 -5.56
CA ALA A 185 21.19 -5.61 -6.18
C ALA A 185 21.02 -4.21 -6.79
N LEU A 186 19.81 -3.75 -7.13
CA LEU A 186 19.56 -2.39 -7.63
C LEU A 186 19.75 -1.30 -6.58
N GLY A 187 19.83 -1.67 -5.30
CA GLY A 187 19.92 -0.74 -4.18
C GLY A 187 21.17 -0.93 -3.35
N LYS A 188 21.22 -0.22 -2.22
CA LYS A 188 22.27 -0.41 -1.22
C LYS A 188 22.00 -1.67 -0.38
N PRO A 189 23.02 -2.27 0.28
CA PRO A 189 22.82 -3.37 1.20
C PRO A 189 21.69 -3.10 2.20
N ASN A 190 20.79 -4.07 2.38
CA ASN A 190 19.61 -3.96 3.24
C ASN A 190 18.58 -2.87 2.85
N ASN A 191 18.68 -2.29 1.66
CA ASN A 191 17.74 -1.30 1.14
C ASN A 191 17.58 -1.47 -0.38
N GLY A 192 17.05 -2.63 -0.76
CA GLY A 192 16.92 -3.04 -2.16
C GLY A 192 15.98 -2.17 -2.99
N GLY A 193 16.27 -2.16 -4.29
CA GLY A 193 15.44 -1.54 -5.30
C GLY A 193 15.55 -0.02 -5.40
N THR A 194 14.71 0.54 -6.27
CA THR A 194 14.62 1.97 -6.56
C THR A 194 13.65 2.68 -5.61
N LYS A 195 13.72 4.02 -5.59
CA LYS A 195 12.80 4.92 -4.89
C LYS A 195 12.49 6.11 -5.77
N ILE A 196 11.30 6.63 -5.65
CA ILE A 196 10.91 7.88 -6.29
C ILE A 196 11.19 9.02 -5.30
N PHE A 197 11.92 10.03 -5.77
CA PHE A 197 12.18 11.26 -5.03
C PHE A 197 11.81 12.45 -5.90
N PHE A 198 11.27 13.48 -5.28
CA PHE A 198 11.06 14.77 -5.90
C PHE A 198 12.08 15.76 -5.35
N ASP A 199 12.77 16.42 -6.25
CA ASP A 199 13.68 17.50 -5.93
C ASP A 199 12.92 18.83 -6.07
N VAL A 200 12.50 19.39 -4.94
CA VAL A 200 11.76 20.64 -4.87
C VAL A 200 12.68 21.72 -4.32
N GLY A 201 13.32 22.47 -5.19
CA GLY A 201 14.19 23.57 -4.77
C GLY A 201 15.02 24.19 -5.89
N ARG A 202 15.71 25.30 -5.59
CA ARG A 202 16.73 25.88 -6.48
C ARG A 202 17.93 24.93 -6.49
N ARG A 203 18.24 24.30 -7.60
CA ARG A 203 19.47 23.56 -7.79
C ARG A 203 20.65 24.55 -7.72
N CYS A 204 21.34 24.60 -6.61
CA CYS A 204 22.72 25.03 -6.63
C CYS A 204 23.55 23.85 -7.11
N GLN A 205 23.94 23.87 -8.39
CA GLN A 205 24.87 22.97 -9.09
C GLN A 205 24.75 21.47 -8.76
N ALA A 206 24.48 20.67 -9.78
CA ALA A 206 24.58 19.22 -9.73
C ALA A 206 26.00 18.79 -9.33
N ARG A 207 26.20 18.38 -8.07
CA ARG A 207 27.32 17.52 -7.75
C ARG A 207 26.95 16.11 -8.16
N GLN A 208 27.70 15.57 -9.10
CA GLN A 208 27.67 14.14 -9.37
C GLN A 208 28.09 13.43 -8.07
N LEU A 209 27.21 12.56 -7.59
CA LEU A 209 27.50 11.59 -6.55
C LEU A 209 28.01 10.30 -7.17
#